data_be32258d486078719ce189ab09810a11
#
_entry.id   be32258d486078719ce189ab09810a11
#
_cell.length_a   1.000
_cell.length_b   1.000
_cell.length_c   1.000
_cell.angle_alpha   90.00
_cell.angle_beta   90.00
_cell.angle_gamma   90.00
#
_symmetry.space_group_name_H-M   'P 1'
#
loop_
_entity.id
_entity.type
_entity.pdbx_description
1 polymer ?
#
loop_
_entity_poly.entity_id
_entity_poly.type
_entity_poly.pdbx_seq_one_letter_code
_entity_poly.pdbx_strand_id
1 'polypeptide(L)'
;LGNGTLGHALDYDDMGGFGHPSVALLPPALAIAEELDLTVKDLLTAYVIGFEAAAHLSRGSSSPQGTTGFHSTAIFGTMGAAAVAARLLGLDKEQTLTALGMAGSMPSGILQNFGTYTKPLHAGMTSRNGIMAGYLAKDGWKATDNFLESKVGWASAYLGAGNFDPQAMVNELGKTWLCAT
;
A
#
# COMPACT_ATOMS: atom_id res chain seq x y z
N LEU A 1 -0.07 7.43 -11.48
CA LEU A 1 1.38 7.43 -11.71
C LEU A 1 1.96 8.85 -11.57
N GLY A 2 1.57 9.81 -12.43
CA GLY A 2 2.14 11.17 -12.48
C GLY A 2 2.12 11.89 -11.14
N ASN A 3 0.95 11.98 -10.49
CA ASN A 3 0.78 12.70 -9.23
C ASN A 3 1.67 12.13 -8.10
N GLY A 4 1.78 10.81 -7.98
CA GLY A 4 2.66 10.20 -6.98
C GLY A 4 4.14 10.44 -7.27
N THR A 5 4.56 10.38 -8.54
CA THR A 5 5.95 10.68 -8.93
C THR A 5 6.29 12.14 -8.66
N LEU A 6 5.43 13.07 -9.06
CA LEU A 6 5.67 14.51 -8.86
C LEU A 6 5.60 14.91 -7.39
N GLY A 7 4.68 14.33 -6.62
CA GLY A 7 4.57 14.58 -5.18
C GLY A 7 5.82 14.20 -4.39
N HIS A 8 6.55 13.18 -4.88
CA HIS A 8 7.79 12.70 -4.24
C HIS A 8 9.08 13.25 -4.89
N ALA A 9 8.97 14.13 -5.88
CA ALA A 9 10.11 14.55 -6.70
C ALA A 9 11.21 15.30 -5.91
N LEU A 10 10.83 16.01 -4.85
CA LEU A 10 11.76 16.76 -4.01
C LEU A 10 12.11 16.04 -2.69
N ASP A 11 11.51 14.88 -2.43
CA ASP A 11 11.68 14.13 -1.18
C ASP A 11 11.36 14.99 0.07
N TYR A 12 10.36 15.87 -0.06
CA TYR A 12 9.94 16.86 0.94
C TYR A 12 8.49 16.65 1.39
N ASP A 13 7.97 15.47 1.15
CA ASP A 13 6.66 14.99 1.57
C ASP A 13 6.74 14.32 2.96
N ASP A 14 5.57 13.97 3.50
CA ASP A 14 5.45 13.39 4.83
C ASP A 14 6.21 12.07 4.99
N MET A 15 6.65 11.80 6.21
CA MET A 15 7.22 10.52 6.64
C MET A 15 6.44 10.00 7.84
N GLY A 16 6.13 8.70 7.84
CA GLY A 16 5.46 8.04 8.96
C GLY A 16 4.98 6.63 8.62
N GLY A 17 4.60 5.86 9.64
CA GLY A 17 4.01 4.53 9.50
C GLY A 17 4.89 3.51 8.78
N PHE A 18 5.12 3.70 7.49
CA PHE A 18 5.83 2.74 6.65
C PHE A 18 6.78 3.38 5.59
N GLY A 19 6.99 4.68 5.66
CA GLY A 19 7.79 5.45 4.71
C GLY A 19 7.11 6.78 4.38
N HIS A 20 6.77 7.04 3.11
CA HIS A 20 6.11 8.25 2.65
C HIS A 20 4.62 7.97 2.30
N PRO A 21 3.70 8.08 3.26
CA PRO A 21 2.33 7.61 3.08
C PRO A 21 1.52 8.44 2.08
N SER A 22 1.58 9.77 2.14
CA SER A 22 0.69 10.60 1.32
C SER A 22 0.95 10.45 -0.18
N VAL A 23 2.19 10.31 -0.61
CA VAL A 23 2.52 10.13 -2.04
C VAL A 23 2.12 8.75 -2.58
N ALA A 24 1.95 7.77 -1.69
CA ALA A 24 1.47 6.44 -2.05
C ALA A 24 -0.07 6.37 -2.09
N LEU A 25 -0.76 7.07 -1.16
CA LEU A 25 -2.17 6.87 -0.88
C LEU A 25 -3.09 7.98 -1.41
N LEU A 26 -2.63 9.23 -1.41
CA LEU A 26 -3.45 10.36 -1.86
C LEU A 26 -3.70 10.35 -3.37
N PRO A 27 -2.71 10.07 -4.24
CA PRO A 27 -2.95 10.00 -5.67
C PRO A 27 -4.02 8.97 -6.10
N PRO A 28 -4.04 7.72 -5.58
CA PRO A 28 -5.12 6.80 -5.88
C PRO A 28 -6.46 7.27 -5.31
N ALA A 29 -6.47 7.86 -4.10
CA ALA A 29 -7.70 8.36 -3.49
C ALA A 29 -8.32 9.49 -4.33
N LEU A 30 -7.51 10.45 -4.78
CA LEU A 30 -7.96 11.55 -5.64
C LEU A 30 -8.47 11.04 -6.99
N ALA A 31 -7.71 10.18 -7.66
CA ALA A 31 -8.05 9.70 -9.00
C ALA A 31 -9.37 8.93 -9.03
N ILE A 32 -9.60 8.04 -8.06
CA ILE A 32 -10.84 7.26 -7.99
C ILE A 32 -12.01 8.12 -7.51
N ALA A 33 -11.79 9.00 -6.52
CA ALA A 33 -12.85 9.88 -6.03
C ALA A 33 -13.34 10.85 -7.12
N GLU A 34 -12.44 11.39 -7.93
CA GLU A 34 -12.76 12.24 -9.07
C GLU A 34 -13.51 11.47 -10.16
N GLU A 35 -13.05 10.27 -10.52
CA GLU A 35 -13.70 9.42 -11.53
C GLU A 35 -15.13 9.03 -11.15
N LEU A 36 -15.37 8.75 -9.87
CA LEU A 36 -16.64 8.26 -9.35
C LEU A 36 -17.52 9.35 -8.72
N ASP A 37 -17.13 10.63 -8.80
CA ASP A 37 -17.83 11.77 -8.19
C ASP A 37 -18.11 11.56 -6.69
N LEU A 38 -17.11 11.09 -5.95
CA LEU A 38 -17.21 10.80 -4.52
C LEU A 38 -16.92 12.04 -3.68
N THR A 39 -17.38 12.01 -2.42
CA THR A 39 -17.18 13.14 -1.51
C THR A 39 -15.76 13.19 -0.95
N VAL A 40 -15.32 14.35 -0.46
CA VAL A 40 -14.07 14.51 0.30
C VAL A 40 -14.05 13.60 1.52
N LYS A 41 -15.21 13.36 2.15
CA LYS A 41 -15.33 12.42 3.28
C LYS A 41 -14.99 10.99 2.87
N ASP A 42 -15.46 10.54 1.71
CA ASP A 42 -15.14 9.21 1.18
C ASP A 42 -13.64 9.10 0.90
N LEU A 43 -13.05 10.12 0.27
CA LEU A 43 -11.62 10.20 -0.01
C LEU A 43 -10.79 10.10 1.28
N LEU A 44 -11.08 10.93 2.29
CA LEU A 44 -10.37 10.92 3.56
C LEU A 44 -10.54 9.60 4.31
N THR A 45 -11.74 9.02 4.29
CA THR A 45 -11.99 7.71 4.87
C THR A 45 -11.13 6.63 4.20
N ALA A 46 -11.05 6.63 2.88
CA ALA A 46 -10.23 5.68 2.14
C ALA A 46 -8.73 5.89 2.41
N TYR A 47 -8.28 7.15 2.48
CA TYR A 47 -6.89 7.48 2.84
C TYR A 47 -6.51 6.88 4.20
N VAL A 48 -7.35 7.10 5.24
CA VAL A 48 -7.11 6.54 6.58
C VAL A 48 -7.06 5.01 6.54
N ILE A 49 -8.00 4.36 5.85
CA ILE A 49 -8.02 2.89 5.70
C ILE A 49 -6.73 2.40 5.03
N GLY A 50 -6.29 3.06 3.96
CA GLY A 50 -5.04 2.71 3.28
C GLY A 50 -3.81 2.91 4.14
N PHE A 51 -3.77 4.00 4.93
CA PHE A 51 -2.70 4.26 5.89
C PHE A 51 -2.64 3.15 6.95
N GLU A 52 -3.76 2.84 7.59
CA GLU A 52 -3.83 1.80 8.61
C GLU A 52 -3.42 0.43 8.06
N ALA A 53 -3.90 0.05 6.87
CA ALA A 53 -3.53 -1.21 6.24
C ALA A 53 -2.01 -1.32 6.03
N ALA A 54 -1.38 -0.29 5.45
CA ALA A 54 0.06 -0.28 5.19
C ALA A 54 0.89 -0.19 6.48
N ALA A 55 0.49 0.64 7.43
CA ALA A 55 1.19 0.83 8.70
C ALA A 55 1.11 -0.42 9.59
N HIS A 56 -0.03 -1.09 9.64
CA HIS A 56 -0.18 -2.34 10.36
C HIS A 56 0.63 -3.48 9.73
N LEU A 57 0.70 -3.57 8.39
CA LEU A 57 1.61 -4.48 7.70
C LEU A 57 3.08 -4.20 8.08
N SER A 58 3.46 -2.94 8.14
CA SER A 58 4.80 -2.51 8.57
C SER A 58 5.09 -2.91 10.01
N ARG A 59 4.12 -2.80 10.92
CA ARG A 59 4.24 -3.27 12.31
C ARG A 59 4.44 -4.78 12.43
N GLY A 60 3.90 -5.57 11.52
CA GLY A 60 4.14 -7.00 11.44
C GLY A 60 5.57 -7.35 11.02
N SER A 61 6.30 -6.43 10.42
CA SER A 61 7.70 -6.63 10.05
C SER A 61 8.61 -6.46 11.27
N SER A 62 9.54 -7.39 11.49
CA SER A 62 10.58 -7.27 12.54
C SER A 62 11.56 -6.12 12.25
N SER A 63 11.59 -5.60 11.03
CA SER A 63 12.35 -4.43 10.64
C SER A 63 11.54 -3.61 9.63
N PRO A 64 10.76 -2.62 10.08
CA PRO A 64 9.93 -1.80 9.18
C PRO A 64 10.69 -1.08 8.08
N GLN A 65 11.98 -0.85 8.27
CA GLN A 65 12.89 -0.28 7.27
C GLN A 65 13.76 -1.35 6.59
N GLY A 66 13.74 -2.58 7.09
CA GLY A 66 14.60 -3.68 6.67
C GLY A 66 13.96 -4.61 5.66
N THR A 67 13.38 -4.05 4.63
CA THR A 67 13.09 -4.83 3.43
C THR A 67 14.42 -5.31 2.82
N THR A 68 14.40 -6.44 2.17
CA THR A 68 15.59 -7.06 1.55
C THR A 68 16.10 -6.25 0.33
N GLY A 69 16.35 -4.95 0.49
CA GLY A 69 16.82 -4.05 -0.57
C GLY A 69 15.71 -3.32 -1.33
N PHE A 70 14.47 -3.41 -0.87
CA PHE A 70 13.33 -2.70 -1.48
C PHE A 70 12.98 -1.42 -0.72
N HIS A 71 12.40 -0.46 -1.44
CA HIS A 71 11.88 0.79 -0.88
C HIS A 71 10.60 0.51 -0.07
N SER A 72 10.62 0.78 1.24
CA SER A 72 9.49 0.51 2.15
C SER A 72 8.18 1.18 1.69
N THR A 73 8.24 2.44 1.25
CA THR A 73 7.10 3.15 0.66
C THR A 73 6.44 2.35 -0.47
N ALA A 74 7.24 1.70 -1.32
CA ALA A 74 6.72 0.91 -2.43
C ALA A 74 6.13 -0.43 -1.95
N ILE A 75 6.79 -1.09 -1.00
CA ILE A 75 6.36 -2.41 -0.51
C ILE A 75 5.04 -2.32 0.25
N PHE A 76 4.98 -1.50 1.29
CA PHE A 76 3.80 -1.36 2.12
C PHE A 76 2.74 -0.46 1.47
N GLY A 77 3.18 0.62 0.80
CA GLY A 77 2.28 1.58 0.18
C GLY A 77 1.46 0.99 -0.97
N THR A 78 1.97 0.00 -1.72
CA THR A 78 1.18 -0.68 -2.75
C THR A 78 -0.02 -1.42 -2.15
N MET A 79 0.17 -2.04 -0.98
CA MET A 79 -0.91 -2.68 -0.23
C MET A 79 -1.92 -1.64 0.28
N GLY A 80 -1.42 -0.53 0.85
CA GLY A 80 -2.25 0.59 1.27
C GLY A 80 -3.04 1.22 0.13
N ALA A 81 -2.40 1.44 -1.03
CA ALA A 81 -3.06 1.97 -2.23
C ALA A 81 -4.17 1.03 -2.76
N ALA A 82 -3.97 -0.29 -2.67
CA ALA A 82 -5.01 -1.26 -2.99
C ALA A 82 -6.18 -1.21 -1.99
N ALA A 83 -5.91 -1.00 -0.71
CA ALA A 83 -6.95 -0.81 0.31
C ALA A 83 -7.75 0.49 0.07
N VAL A 84 -7.08 1.59 -0.33
CA VAL A 84 -7.74 2.82 -0.79
C VAL A 84 -8.67 2.53 -1.96
N ALA A 85 -8.17 1.85 -3.00
CA ALA A 85 -8.95 1.51 -4.18
C ALA A 85 -10.13 0.61 -3.82
N ALA A 86 -9.92 -0.42 -3.03
CA ALA A 86 -10.97 -1.33 -2.59
C ALA A 86 -12.11 -0.59 -1.87
N ARG A 87 -11.76 0.34 -0.97
CA ARG A 87 -12.76 1.14 -0.23
C ARG A 87 -13.57 2.05 -1.15
N LEU A 88 -12.93 2.77 -2.07
CA LEU A 88 -13.62 3.71 -2.96
C LEU A 88 -14.42 3.01 -4.06
N LEU A 89 -13.96 1.87 -4.54
CA LEU A 89 -14.67 1.05 -5.52
C LEU A 89 -15.83 0.23 -4.92
N GLY A 90 -16.00 0.27 -3.57
CA GLY A 90 -17.04 -0.47 -2.87
C GLY A 90 -16.87 -1.99 -2.93
N LEU A 91 -15.63 -2.47 -2.96
CA LEU A 91 -15.35 -3.92 -3.04
C LEU A 91 -15.83 -4.62 -1.76
N ASP A 92 -16.38 -5.80 -1.93
CA ASP A 92 -16.70 -6.67 -0.81
C ASP A 92 -15.43 -7.31 -0.19
N LYS A 93 -15.62 -8.14 0.84
CA LYS A 93 -14.51 -8.78 1.55
C LYS A 93 -13.66 -9.66 0.65
N GLU A 94 -14.29 -10.47 -0.21
CA GLU A 94 -13.59 -11.39 -1.11
C GLU A 94 -12.82 -10.62 -2.19
N GLN A 95 -13.45 -9.63 -2.78
CA GLN A 95 -12.83 -8.74 -3.76
C GLN A 95 -11.68 -7.94 -3.14
N THR A 96 -11.86 -7.45 -1.91
CA THR A 96 -10.79 -6.73 -1.18
C THR A 96 -9.59 -7.63 -0.91
N LEU A 97 -9.82 -8.87 -0.46
CA LEU A 97 -8.74 -9.85 -0.29
C LEU A 97 -8.01 -10.13 -1.60
N THR A 98 -8.77 -10.26 -2.69
CA THR A 98 -8.21 -10.44 -4.04
C THR A 98 -7.38 -9.22 -4.47
N ALA A 99 -7.86 -8.00 -4.26
CA ALA A 99 -7.12 -6.77 -4.58
C ALA A 99 -5.79 -6.71 -3.82
N LEU A 100 -5.80 -7.01 -2.53
CA LEU A 100 -4.59 -7.07 -1.71
C LEU A 100 -3.63 -8.18 -2.19
N GLY A 101 -4.14 -9.36 -2.54
CA GLY A 101 -3.35 -10.46 -3.09
C GLY A 101 -2.67 -10.12 -4.41
N MET A 102 -3.39 -9.44 -5.32
CA MET A 102 -2.79 -8.93 -6.56
C MET A 102 -1.75 -7.84 -6.30
N ALA A 103 -2.10 -6.88 -5.44
CA ALA A 103 -1.19 -5.81 -5.04
C ALA A 103 0.10 -6.39 -4.43
N GLY A 104 0.00 -7.50 -3.70
CA GLY A 104 1.15 -8.22 -3.14
C GLY A 104 2.16 -8.71 -4.18
N SER A 105 1.75 -8.88 -5.43
CA SER A 105 2.64 -9.28 -6.53
C SER A 105 3.25 -8.10 -7.31
N MET A 106 2.87 -6.86 -6.99
CA MET A 106 3.20 -5.67 -7.79
C MET A 106 4.21 -4.70 -7.16
N PRO A 107 4.61 -4.80 -5.88
CA PRO A 107 5.58 -3.86 -5.33
C PRO A 107 6.89 -3.93 -6.10
N SER A 108 7.50 -2.76 -6.27
CA SER A 108 8.77 -2.63 -6.96
C SER A 108 9.56 -1.47 -6.34
N GLY A 109 10.77 -1.25 -6.83
CA GLY A 109 11.60 -0.17 -6.34
C GLY A 109 12.70 -0.66 -5.42
N ILE A 110 13.92 -0.67 -5.96
CA ILE A 110 15.12 -1.08 -5.22
C ILE A 110 15.83 0.15 -4.61
N LEU A 111 16.36 0.00 -3.41
CA LEU A 111 17.04 1.07 -2.67
C LEU A 111 18.25 1.64 -3.43
N GLN A 112 18.89 0.83 -4.29
CA GLN A 112 20.03 1.27 -5.09
C GLN A 112 19.71 2.46 -6.01
N ASN A 113 18.44 2.69 -6.32
CA ASN A 113 18.00 3.83 -7.13
C ASN A 113 17.76 5.13 -6.31
N PHE A 114 18.02 5.13 -5.01
CA PHE A 114 17.95 6.36 -4.23
C PHE A 114 18.98 7.38 -4.70
N GLY A 115 18.62 8.66 -4.65
CA GLY A 115 19.42 9.75 -5.21
C GLY A 115 19.24 9.97 -6.71
N THR A 116 18.37 9.21 -7.37
CA THR A 116 18.00 9.36 -8.79
C THR A 116 16.52 9.68 -8.95
N TYR A 117 16.10 10.10 -10.13
CA TYR A 117 14.67 10.30 -10.47
C TYR A 117 13.84 9.00 -10.42
N THR A 118 14.48 7.84 -10.30
CA THR A 118 13.78 6.57 -10.13
C THR A 118 13.17 6.42 -8.73
N LYS A 119 13.73 7.07 -7.68
CA LYS A 119 13.10 7.03 -6.35
C LYS A 119 11.68 7.61 -6.37
N PRO A 120 11.42 8.84 -6.85
CA PRO A 120 10.05 9.36 -7.00
C PRO A 120 9.15 8.48 -7.86
N LEU A 121 9.67 7.86 -8.91
CA LEU A 121 8.91 6.93 -9.73
C LEU A 121 8.35 5.76 -8.92
N HIS A 122 9.06 5.29 -7.88
CA HIS A 122 8.56 4.21 -7.02
C HIS A 122 7.20 4.58 -6.39
N ALA A 123 7.04 5.82 -5.88
CA ALA A 123 5.78 6.29 -5.30
C ALA A 123 4.65 6.34 -6.34
N GLY A 124 4.96 6.82 -7.55
CA GLY A 124 3.99 6.83 -8.64
C GLY A 124 3.56 5.42 -9.08
N MET A 125 4.51 4.49 -9.16
CA MET A 125 4.22 3.07 -9.47
C MET A 125 3.37 2.43 -8.38
N THR A 126 3.66 2.71 -7.12
CA THR A 126 2.88 2.27 -5.96
C THR A 126 1.41 2.65 -6.09
N SER A 127 1.13 3.92 -6.32
CA SER A 127 -0.22 4.45 -6.52
C SER A 127 -0.93 3.78 -7.71
N ARG A 128 -0.26 3.68 -8.86
CA ARG A 128 -0.81 3.02 -10.07
C ARG A 128 -1.15 1.56 -9.81
N ASN A 129 -0.25 0.83 -9.16
CA ASN A 129 -0.39 -0.61 -8.93
C ASN A 129 -1.57 -0.91 -7.99
N GLY A 130 -1.76 -0.09 -6.93
CA GLY A 130 -2.91 -0.24 -6.05
C GLY A 130 -4.24 0.00 -6.77
N ILE A 131 -4.34 1.04 -7.60
CA ILE A 131 -5.54 1.29 -8.44
C ILE A 131 -5.81 0.08 -9.34
N MET A 132 -4.79 -0.37 -10.06
CA MET A 132 -4.93 -1.50 -10.99
C MET A 132 -5.41 -2.77 -10.29
N ALA A 133 -4.86 -3.09 -9.12
CA ALA A 133 -5.29 -4.24 -8.32
C ALA A 133 -6.76 -4.14 -7.91
N GLY A 134 -7.22 -2.95 -7.51
CA GLY A 134 -8.61 -2.71 -7.16
C GLY A 134 -9.57 -2.93 -8.33
N TYR A 135 -9.28 -2.36 -9.49
CA TYR A 135 -10.14 -2.54 -10.69
C TYR A 135 -10.13 -3.97 -11.20
N LEU A 136 -8.98 -4.66 -11.25
CA LEU A 136 -8.93 -6.07 -11.65
C LEU A 136 -9.74 -6.96 -10.71
N ALA A 137 -9.69 -6.70 -9.40
CA ALA A 137 -10.50 -7.44 -8.43
C ALA A 137 -12.01 -7.18 -8.64
N LYS A 138 -12.39 -5.92 -8.92
CA LYS A 138 -13.76 -5.54 -9.28
C LYS A 138 -14.25 -6.29 -10.52
N ASP A 139 -13.38 -6.47 -11.50
CA ASP A 139 -13.67 -7.18 -12.75
C ASP A 139 -13.64 -8.72 -12.62
N GLY A 140 -13.49 -9.25 -11.40
CA GLY A 140 -13.62 -10.67 -11.11
C GLY A 140 -12.33 -11.49 -11.24
N TRP A 141 -11.16 -10.83 -11.37
CA TRP A 141 -9.88 -11.54 -11.28
C TRP A 141 -9.72 -12.20 -9.91
N LYS A 142 -8.81 -13.15 -9.80
CA LYS A 142 -8.60 -13.92 -8.58
C LYS A 142 -7.14 -13.88 -8.15
N ALA A 143 -6.92 -13.91 -6.84
CA ALA A 143 -5.63 -14.12 -6.20
C ALA A 143 -5.77 -15.24 -5.15
N THR A 144 -4.66 -15.74 -4.65
CA THR A 144 -4.67 -16.72 -3.54
C THR A 144 -4.99 -16.04 -2.21
N ASP A 145 -5.73 -16.71 -1.34
CA ASP A 145 -6.16 -16.15 -0.05
C ASP A 145 -5.02 -16.02 0.97
N ASN A 146 -4.00 -16.88 0.86
CA ASN A 146 -2.86 -16.92 1.76
C ASN A 146 -1.61 -16.22 1.20
N PHE A 147 -1.81 -15.23 0.33
CA PHE A 147 -0.73 -14.52 -0.35
C PHE A 147 0.25 -13.84 0.62
N LEU A 148 -0.21 -13.46 1.81
CA LEU A 148 0.56 -12.67 2.76
C LEU A 148 1.59 -13.52 3.53
N GLU A 149 1.12 -14.55 4.24
CA GLU A 149 1.88 -15.30 5.24
C GLU A 149 2.43 -16.64 4.75
N SER A 150 2.14 -17.04 3.52
CA SER A 150 2.64 -18.30 3.00
C SER A 150 4.18 -18.33 2.88
N LYS A 151 4.77 -19.53 2.85
CA LYS A 151 6.24 -19.70 2.76
C LYS A 151 6.89 -18.99 1.56
N VAL A 152 6.12 -18.79 0.49
CA VAL A 152 6.52 -18.07 -0.73
C VAL A 152 5.63 -16.84 -0.95
N GLY A 153 4.96 -16.38 0.09
CA GLY A 153 4.07 -15.23 0.07
C GLY A 153 4.80 -13.89 0.15
N TRP A 154 4.01 -12.84 0.19
CA TRP A 154 4.49 -11.46 0.22
C TRP A 154 5.50 -11.19 1.33
N ALA A 155 5.19 -11.61 2.57
CA ALA A 155 6.06 -11.37 3.70
C ALA A 155 7.43 -12.04 3.52
N SER A 156 7.47 -13.31 3.13
CA SER A 156 8.72 -14.01 2.88
C SER A 156 9.53 -13.41 1.73
N ALA A 157 8.85 -12.98 0.66
CA ALA A 157 9.51 -12.42 -0.52
C ALA A 157 10.15 -11.05 -0.27
N TYR A 158 9.43 -10.16 0.41
CA TYR A 158 9.87 -8.77 0.57
C TYR A 158 10.56 -8.47 1.91
N LEU A 159 10.24 -9.21 2.96
CA LEU A 159 10.81 -9.00 4.29
C LEU A 159 11.85 -10.06 4.67
N GLY A 160 11.88 -11.16 3.93
CA GLY A 160 12.69 -12.32 4.26
C GLY A 160 11.95 -13.32 5.18
N ALA A 161 12.27 -14.59 5.03
CA ALA A 161 11.62 -15.66 5.78
C ALA A 161 11.79 -15.46 7.30
N GLY A 162 10.71 -15.58 8.05
CA GLY A 162 10.70 -15.44 9.51
C GLY A 162 10.69 -13.99 10.04
N ASN A 163 10.69 -13.00 9.17
CA ASN A 163 10.71 -11.57 9.55
C ASN A 163 9.32 -10.91 9.59
N PHE A 164 8.26 -11.69 9.73
CA PHE A 164 6.90 -11.21 9.81
C PHE A 164 6.10 -11.91 10.91
N ASP A 165 5.51 -11.11 11.78
CA ASP A 165 4.59 -11.54 12.84
C ASP A 165 3.16 -11.11 12.51
N PRO A 166 2.29 -12.02 12.05
CA PRO A 166 0.90 -11.71 11.78
C PRO A 166 0.11 -11.21 13.00
N GLN A 167 0.52 -11.63 14.21
CA GLN A 167 -0.15 -11.19 15.43
C GLN A 167 0.17 -9.73 15.75
N ALA A 168 1.41 -9.32 15.57
CA ALA A 168 1.81 -7.92 15.71
C ALA A 168 1.10 -7.02 14.70
N MET A 169 0.86 -7.51 13.47
CA MET A 169 0.13 -6.80 12.44
C MET A 169 -1.31 -6.50 12.86
N VAL A 170 -2.04 -7.45 13.45
CA VAL A 170 -3.46 -7.26 13.80
C VAL A 170 -3.68 -6.69 15.20
N ASN A 171 -2.63 -6.63 16.02
CA ASN A 171 -2.72 -6.06 17.35
C ASN A 171 -3.13 -4.59 17.29
N GLU A 172 -4.12 -4.21 18.12
CA GLU A 172 -4.70 -2.86 18.17
C GLU A 172 -5.38 -2.37 16.88
N LEU A 173 -5.53 -3.21 15.84
CA LEU A 173 -6.24 -2.86 14.62
C LEU A 173 -7.69 -2.45 14.93
N GLY A 174 -8.09 -1.26 14.49
CA GLY A 174 -9.41 -0.69 14.75
C GLY A 174 -9.62 -0.13 16.15
N LYS A 175 -8.57 -0.13 17.00
CA LYS A 175 -8.61 0.47 18.35
C LYS A 175 -7.70 1.69 18.44
N THR A 176 -6.48 1.56 17.98
CA THR A 176 -5.50 2.65 17.91
C THR A 176 -5.29 3.02 16.44
N TRP A 177 -5.46 4.30 16.14
CA TRP A 177 -5.31 4.83 14.78
C TRP A 177 -3.88 5.34 14.60
N LEU A 178 -3.09 4.63 13.79
CA LEU A 178 -1.68 4.95 13.56
C LEU A 178 -1.49 6.23 12.75
N CYS A 179 -2.47 6.61 11.94
CA CYS A 179 -2.46 7.88 11.20
C CYS A 179 -2.64 9.11 12.11
N ALA A 180 -3.02 8.92 13.39
CA ALA A 180 -3.25 9.99 14.36
C ALA A 180 -2.20 10.00 15.49
N THR A 181 -1.20 9.14 15.44
CA THR A 181 -0.07 9.07 16.38
C THR A 181 1.23 9.43 15.69
#